data_8e33b607d5ed7008dd271fa121cdd986
#
_entry.id   8e33b607d5ed7008dd271fa121cdd986
#
_cell.length_a   1.000
_cell.length_b   1.000
_cell.length_c   1.000
_cell.angle_alpha   90.00
_cell.angle_beta   90.00
_cell.angle_gamma   90.00
#
_symmetry.space_group_name_H-M   'P 1'
#
loop_
_entity.id
_entity.type
_entity.pdbx_description
1 polymer ?
#
loop_
_entity_poly.entity_id
_entity_poly.type
_entity_poly.pdbx_seq_one_letter_code
_entity_poly.pdbx_strand_id
1 'polypeptide(L)'
;MVLQTPSDAYRPLSPADAGYQGLTNYATWAVNAHLVSDSVLYNEVLRPICTPAPTVSKAEWPKAKIEAADELRSYTEELFAGLMDRSVGVTDVQKGMLADLMRNSMDNINYREIVNINWIK
;
A
#
# COMPACT_ATOMS: atom_id res chain seq x y z
N MET A 1 -16.37 9.73 -9.90
CA MET A 1 -16.48 8.95 -9.65
C MET A 1 -16.72 8.48 -9.56
N VAL A 2 -16.72 8.49 -9.32
CA VAL A 2 -16.84 7.57 -8.96
C VAL A 2 -16.75 7.09 -8.79
N LEU A 3 -16.75 6.94 -8.46
CA LEU A 3 -16.74 6.02 -8.01
C LEU A 3 -17.12 5.90 -7.81
N GLN A 4 -17.35 6.06 -7.60
CA GLN A 4 -17.65 5.47 -7.17
C GLN A 4 -17.98 5.44 -7.02
N THR A 5 -18.14 5.83 -7.00
CA THR A 5 -18.41 5.39 -6.64
C THR A 5 -18.77 5.31 -6.68
N PRO A 6 -18.95 5.49 -6.74
CA PRO A 6 -19.30 5.14 -6.51
C PRO A 6 -19.83 5.25 -6.30
N SER A 7 -19.94 5.55 -6.14
CA SER A 7 -20.36 5.44 -5.61
C SER A 7 -20.91 5.44 -5.31
N ASP A 8 -21.23 6.60 -5.52
CA ASP A 8 -21.89 6.22 -4.54
C ASP A 8 -22.19 4.86 -4.42
N ALA A 9 -22.19 4.19 -5.37
CA ALA A 9 -22.31 2.85 -5.17
C ALA A 9 -21.38 2.44 -4.10
N TYR A 10 -20.28 3.04 -4.08
CA TYR A 10 -19.32 2.78 -3.05
C TYR A 10 -19.27 3.97 -2.13
N ARG A 11 -19.57 3.75 -0.91
CA ARG A 11 -19.50 4.77 0.11
C ARG A 11 -18.82 4.19 1.33
N PRO A 12 -17.60 4.62 1.61
CA PRO A 12 -16.90 4.07 2.77
C PRO A 12 -17.57 4.50 4.06
N LEU A 13 -17.68 3.58 4.98
CA LEU A 13 -18.12 3.83 6.32
C LEU A 13 -16.91 4.27 7.14
N SER A 14 -17.12 4.55 8.41
CA SER A 14 -15.99 4.81 9.29
C SER A 14 -15.16 3.55 9.41
N PRO A 15 -13.87 3.66 9.75
CA PRO A 15 -13.06 2.47 9.94
C PRO A 15 -13.65 1.51 10.97
N ALA A 16 -14.30 2.05 11.99
CA ALA A 16 -14.93 1.23 13.02
C ALA A 16 -16.07 0.40 12.45
N ASP A 17 -16.71 0.87 11.38
CA ASP A 17 -17.82 0.18 10.76
C ASP A 17 -17.38 -0.77 9.66
N ALA A 18 -16.11 -1.01 9.56
CA ALA A 18 -15.54 -1.93 8.58
C ALA A 18 -15.60 -1.43 7.15
N GLY A 19 -15.78 -0.13 6.93
CA GLY A 19 -15.67 0.43 5.60
C GLY A 19 -14.32 0.17 4.98
N TYR A 20 -13.29 0.00 5.80
CA TYR A 20 -11.94 -0.31 5.37
C TYR A 20 -11.50 -1.71 5.81
N GLN A 21 -12.44 -2.58 6.11
CA GLN A 21 -12.18 -3.97 6.45
C GLN A 21 -11.16 -4.11 7.59
N GLY A 22 -11.28 -3.25 8.60
CA GLY A 22 -10.39 -3.27 9.75
C GLY A 22 -9.09 -2.51 9.59
N LEU A 23 -8.85 -1.94 8.42
CA LEU A 23 -7.65 -1.14 8.18
C LEU A 23 -7.89 0.31 8.62
N THR A 24 -6.82 1.01 8.98
CA THR A 24 -6.88 2.31 9.63
C THR A 24 -7.57 3.39 8.81
N ASN A 25 -7.31 3.42 7.50
CA ASN A 25 -7.84 4.49 6.66
C ASN A 25 -8.00 4.04 5.20
N TYR A 26 -8.60 4.90 4.40
CA TYR A 26 -8.86 4.60 3.00
C TYR A 26 -7.57 4.35 2.21
N ALA A 27 -6.53 5.15 2.43
CA ALA A 27 -5.28 4.99 1.70
C ALA A 27 -4.68 3.61 1.91
N THR A 28 -4.67 3.13 3.15
CA THR A 28 -4.18 1.80 3.50
C THR A 28 -5.04 0.73 2.85
N TRP A 29 -6.37 0.88 2.93
CA TRP A 29 -7.29 -0.06 2.33
C TRP A 29 -7.10 -0.13 0.80
N ALA A 30 -6.96 1.03 0.15
CA ALA A 30 -6.85 1.09 -1.31
C ALA A 30 -5.57 0.40 -1.79
N VAL A 31 -4.45 0.68 -1.14
CA VAL A 31 -3.19 0.03 -1.51
C VAL A 31 -3.27 -1.47 -1.31
N ASN A 32 -3.81 -1.90 -0.17
CA ASN A 32 -4.00 -3.32 0.08
C ASN A 32 -4.89 -3.97 -0.98
N ALA A 33 -6.00 -3.33 -1.32
CA ALA A 33 -6.93 -3.87 -2.31
C ALA A 33 -6.26 -4.05 -3.67
N HIS A 34 -5.47 -3.09 -4.11
CA HIS A 34 -4.75 -3.20 -5.38
C HIS A 34 -3.70 -4.30 -5.33
N LEU A 35 -2.96 -4.40 -4.23
CA LEU A 35 -1.91 -5.41 -4.12
C LEU A 35 -2.46 -6.83 -4.11
N VAL A 36 -3.62 -7.06 -3.49
CA VAL A 36 -4.19 -8.40 -3.41
C VAL A 36 -5.03 -8.77 -4.64
N SER A 37 -5.56 -7.78 -5.36
CA SER A 37 -6.44 -8.09 -6.51
C SER A 37 -5.67 -8.34 -7.80
N ASP A 38 -4.46 -7.83 -7.92
CA ASP A 38 -3.66 -8.04 -9.12
C ASP A 38 -2.75 -9.25 -8.89
N SER A 39 -2.88 -10.27 -9.74
CA SER A 39 -2.14 -11.52 -9.54
C SER A 39 -0.63 -11.33 -9.62
N VAL A 40 -0.16 -10.42 -10.47
CA VAL A 40 1.28 -10.15 -10.59
C VAL A 40 1.77 -9.43 -9.34
N LEU A 41 1.08 -8.38 -8.90
CA LEU A 41 1.48 -7.66 -7.70
C LEU A 41 1.43 -8.56 -6.46
N TYR A 42 0.39 -9.37 -6.37
CA TYR A 42 0.28 -10.27 -5.22
C TYR A 42 1.41 -11.29 -5.21
N ASN A 43 1.63 -11.98 -6.32
CA ASN A 43 2.59 -13.08 -6.35
C ASN A 43 4.04 -12.63 -6.41
N GLU A 44 4.33 -11.48 -7.01
CA GLU A 44 5.71 -11.04 -7.20
C GLU A 44 6.17 -9.98 -6.20
N VAL A 45 5.25 -9.30 -5.54
CA VAL A 45 5.59 -8.25 -4.60
C VAL A 45 5.08 -8.56 -3.20
N LEU A 46 3.77 -8.63 -3.02
CA LEU A 46 3.20 -8.72 -1.68
C LEU A 46 3.53 -10.06 -1.00
N ARG A 47 3.31 -11.16 -1.69
CA ARG A 47 3.52 -12.48 -1.11
C ARG A 47 4.98 -12.73 -0.70
N PRO A 48 5.97 -12.41 -1.54
CA PRO A 48 7.36 -12.57 -1.12
C PRO A 48 7.72 -11.72 0.10
N ILE A 49 7.23 -10.47 0.13
CA ILE A 49 7.50 -9.58 1.26
C ILE A 49 6.87 -10.10 2.53
N CYS A 50 5.66 -10.66 2.44
CA CYS A 50 4.89 -11.10 3.62
C CYS A 50 5.16 -12.55 4.01
N THR A 51 6.12 -13.22 3.38
CA THR A 51 6.47 -14.60 3.71
C THR A 51 7.77 -14.60 4.52
N PRO A 52 7.74 -15.07 5.77
CA PRO A 52 8.95 -15.10 6.57
C PRO A 52 9.95 -16.11 6.00
N ALA A 53 11.23 -15.80 6.11
CA ALA A 53 12.27 -16.75 5.71
C ALA A 53 12.16 -18.02 6.57
N PRO A 54 12.48 -19.20 6.02
CA PRO A 54 12.37 -20.45 6.79
C PRO A 54 13.20 -20.47 8.07
N THR A 55 14.27 -19.68 8.12
CA THR A 55 15.15 -19.62 9.28
C THR A 55 14.64 -18.69 10.37
N VAL A 56 13.58 -17.93 10.12
CA VAL A 56 13.03 -16.98 11.08
C VAL A 56 12.01 -17.69 11.95
N SER A 57 12.22 -17.66 13.27
CA SER A 57 11.28 -18.26 14.22
C SER A 57 10.06 -17.35 14.41
N LYS A 58 8.95 -17.93 14.91
CA LYS A 58 7.76 -17.14 15.18
C LYS A 58 8.02 -16.03 16.19
N ALA A 59 8.95 -16.24 17.12
CA ALA A 59 9.31 -15.22 18.09
C ALA A 59 9.91 -13.99 17.42
N GLU A 60 10.52 -14.17 16.25
CA GLU A 60 11.13 -13.07 15.49
C GLU A 60 10.19 -12.40 14.50
N TRP A 61 8.98 -12.92 14.32
CA TRP A 61 8.03 -12.37 13.36
C TRP A 61 7.70 -10.89 13.57
N PRO A 62 7.55 -10.38 14.81
CA PRO A 62 7.27 -8.94 14.97
C PRO A 62 8.34 -8.07 14.30
N LYS A 63 9.61 -8.43 14.45
CA LYS A 63 10.69 -7.70 13.82
C LYS A 63 10.68 -7.89 12.30
N ALA A 64 10.44 -9.13 11.85
CA ALA A 64 10.37 -9.43 10.42
C ALA A 64 9.24 -8.65 9.74
N LYS A 65 8.11 -8.48 10.43
CA LYS A 65 6.98 -7.71 9.89
C LYS A 65 7.33 -6.23 9.76
N ILE A 66 8.10 -5.68 10.68
CA ILE A 66 8.53 -4.29 10.58
C ILE A 66 9.43 -4.11 9.36
N GLU A 67 10.37 -5.02 9.17
CA GLU A 67 11.27 -4.99 8.01
C GLU A 67 10.49 -5.16 6.71
N ALA A 68 9.49 -6.03 6.69
CA ALA A 68 8.63 -6.23 5.54
C ALA A 68 7.83 -4.97 5.22
N ALA A 69 7.35 -4.26 6.23
CA ALA A 69 6.62 -3.01 6.03
C ALA A 69 7.52 -1.94 5.41
N ASP A 70 8.78 -1.87 5.87
CA ASP A 70 9.75 -0.94 5.29
C ASP A 70 10.06 -1.29 3.83
N GLU A 71 10.15 -2.56 3.53
CA GLU A 71 10.38 -3.02 2.17
C GLU A 71 9.21 -2.68 1.25
N LEU A 72 7.99 -2.87 1.73
CA LEU A 72 6.79 -2.53 0.96
C LEU A 72 6.72 -1.03 0.72
N ARG A 73 7.04 -0.21 1.71
CA ARG A 73 7.09 1.23 1.55
C ARG A 73 8.11 1.62 0.49
N SER A 74 9.30 1.04 0.55
CA SER A 74 10.33 1.32 -0.45
C SER A 74 9.87 0.97 -1.86
N TYR A 75 9.16 -0.15 -2.00
CA TYR A 75 8.61 -0.54 -3.30
C TYR A 75 7.66 0.52 -3.84
N THR A 76 6.73 1.01 -3.02
CA THR A 76 5.77 2.02 -3.49
C THR A 76 6.46 3.34 -3.79
N GLU A 77 7.46 3.72 -3.01
CA GLU A 77 8.24 4.94 -3.27
C GLU A 77 8.98 4.85 -4.60
N GLU A 78 9.61 3.71 -4.88
CA GLU A 78 10.32 3.50 -6.13
C GLU A 78 9.39 3.47 -7.33
N LEU A 79 8.23 2.84 -7.17
CA LEU A 79 7.23 2.80 -8.20
C LEU A 79 6.78 4.21 -8.57
N PHE A 80 6.51 5.04 -7.58
CA PHE A 80 6.08 6.41 -7.82
C PHE A 80 7.19 7.23 -8.48
N ALA A 81 8.42 7.12 -7.99
CA ALA A 81 9.55 7.85 -8.56
C ALA A 81 9.75 7.48 -10.03
N GLY A 82 9.63 6.18 -10.36
CA GLY A 82 9.72 5.72 -11.74
C GLY A 82 8.63 6.29 -12.64
N LEU A 83 7.41 6.39 -12.12
CA LEU A 83 6.31 6.98 -12.88
C LEU A 83 6.55 8.46 -13.12
N MET A 84 7.04 9.19 -12.13
CA MET A 84 7.34 10.61 -12.28
C MET A 84 8.45 10.84 -13.31
N ASP A 85 9.47 10.00 -13.30
CA ASP A 85 10.58 10.12 -14.25
C ASP A 85 10.12 9.88 -15.69
N ARG A 86 9.11 9.03 -15.87
CA ARG A 86 8.60 8.69 -17.20
C ARG A 86 7.46 9.59 -17.67
N SER A 87 7.05 10.56 -16.83
CA SER A 87 5.95 11.46 -17.21
C SER A 87 6.37 12.39 -18.34
N VAL A 88 5.52 12.49 -19.35
CA VAL A 88 5.75 13.34 -20.53
C VAL A 88 4.69 14.41 -20.55
N GLY A 89 5.10 15.64 -20.89
CA GLY A 89 4.17 16.76 -20.98
C GLY A 89 3.84 17.39 -19.64
N VAL A 90 4.58 17.03 -18.58
CA VAL A 90 4.39 17.56 -17.23
C VAL A 90 5.59 18.45 -16.91
N THR A 91 5.33 19.67 -16.45
CA THR A 91 6.40 20.61 -16.10
C THR A 91 7.05 20.23 -14.77
N ASP A 92 8.24 20.78 -14.50
CA ASP A 92 8.92 20.53 -13.23
C ASP A 92 8.10 21.01 -12.05
N VAL A 93 7.39 22.13 -12.18
CA VAL A 93 6.52 22.63 -11.12
C VAL A 93 5.38 21.66 -10.85
N GLN A 94 4.76 21.13 -11.92
CA GLN A 94 3.70 20.16 -11.78
C GLN A 94 4.20 18.88 -11.15
N LYS A 95 5.39 18.41 -11.52
CA LYS A 95 5.99 17.22 -10.90
C LYS A 95 6.23 17.44 -9.42
N GLY A 96 6.73 18.62 -9.04
CA GLY A 96 6.95 18.94 -7.64
C GLY A 96 5.67 18.90 -6.83
N MET A 97 4.59 19.48 -7.38
CA MET A 97 3.31 19.48 -6.71
C MET A 97 2.77 18.06 -6.54
N LEU A 98 2.84 17.25 -7.59
CA LEU A 98 2.40 15.85 -7.53
C LEU A 98 3.22 15.05 -6.55
N ALA A 99 4.55 15.27 -6.52
CA ALA A 99 5.42 14.57 -5.58
C ALA A 99 5.06 14.88 -4.13
N ASP A 100 4.75 16.14 -3.84
CA ASP A 100 4.36 16.53 -2.48
C ASP A 100 3.04 15.87 -2.08
N LEU A 101 2.06 15.86 -2.99
CA LEU A 101 0.77 15.23 -2.72
C LEU A 101 0.92 13.73 -2.50
N MET A 102 1.72 13.08 -3.33
CA MET A 102 1.92 11.64 -3.22
C MET A 102 2.69 11.27 -1.94
N ARG A 103 3.69 12.08 -1.59
CA ARG A 103 4.42 11.84 -0.35
C ARG A 103 3.49 11.95 0.86
N ASN A 104 2.63 12.96 0.87
CA ASN A 104 1.65 13.10 1.94
C ASN A 104 0.71 11.90 2.00
N SER A 105 0.25 11.43 0.85
CA SER A 105 -0.63 10.25 0.79
C SER A 105 0.11 9.00 1.28
N MET A 106 1.35 8.81 0.87
CA MET A 106 2.12 7.65 1.31
C MET A 106 2.39 7.66 2.80
N ASP A 107 2.55 8.83 3.41
CA ASP A 107 2.75 8.91 4.85
C ASP A 107 1.51 8.48 5.63
N ASN A 108 0.34 8.49 4.99
CA ASN A 108 -0.89 8.03 5.62
C ASN A 108 -1.14 6.53 5.45
N ILE A 109 -0.35 5.85 4.63
CA ILE A 109 -0.50 4.42 4.42
C ILE A 109 0.14 3.66 5.59
N ASN A 110 -0.64 2.82 6.23
CA ASN A 110 -0.12 1.99 7.32
C ASN A 110 0.39 0.67 6.75
N TYR A 111 1.64 0.66 6.35
CA TYR A 111 2.25 -0.52 5.73
C TYR A 111 2.32 -1.70 6.68
N ARG A 112 2.43 -1.46 7.98
CA ARG A 112 2.45 -2.55 8.96
C ARG A 112 1.13 -3.29 9.01
N GLU A 113 0.03 -2.58 8.85
CA GLU A 113 -1.28 -3.24 8.77
C GLU A 113 -1.39 -4.12 7.54
N ILE A 114 -0.92 -3.61 6.40
CA ILE A 114 -0.96 -4.39 5.16
C ILE A 114 -0.15 -5.67 5.30
N VAL A 115 1.06 -5.56 5.83
CA VAL A 115 1.91 -6.72 6.05
C VAL A 115 1.26 -7.69 7.03
N ASN A 116 0.70 -7.18 8.11
CA ASN A 116 0.13 -8.03 9.13
C ASN A 116 -1.07 -8.83 8.62
N ILE A 117 -1.95 -8.19 7.85
CA ILE A 117 -3.16 -8.86 7.35
C ILE A 117 -2.82 -9.88 6.26
N ASN A 118 -1.72 -9.71 5.57
CA ASN A 118 -1.29 -10.60 4.49
C ASN A 118 -0.16 -11.56 4.89
N TRP A 119 0.22 -11.56 6.15
CA TRP A 119 1.36 -12.37 6.61
C TRP A 119 1.10 -13.85 6.38
N ILE A 120 2.06 -14.53 5.75
CA ILE A 120 1.97 -15.95 5.44
C ILE A 120 2.52 -16.74 6.64
N LYS A 121 1.69 -17.58 7.24
CA LYS A 121 2.08 -18.32 8.44
C LYS A 121 2.63 -19.69 8.13
#